data_9357a1914d9c37bbb591f94a3c77ff64
#
_entry.id   9357a1914d9c37bbb591f94a3c77ff64
#
_cell.length_a   1.000
_cell.length_b   1.000
_cell.length_c   1.000
_cell.angle_alpha   90.00
_cell.angle_beta   90.00
_cell.angle_gamma   90.00
#
_symmetry.space_group_name_H-M   'P 1'
#
loop_
_entity.id
_entity.type
_entity.pdbx_description
1 polymer ?
#
loop_
_entity_poly.entity_id
_entity_poly.type
_entity_poly.pdbx_seq_one_letter_code
_entity_poly.pdbx_strand_id
1 'polypeptide(L)'
;MQENLIKVKDYIKNNWTRTIRKKDYKKDFTMPYDYISPCADGHLTELYYWDTYFTNKGVYIDNLENYALNNILDLQYALKKFGCVPNMCRKDGAEYSSQPPLLFLMVNDYYQKSKDVEFLKESYTLLEKEYNFWMTKRVSNNGLNHYCTNHD
;
A
#
# COMPACT_ATOMS: atom_id res chain seq x y z
N MET A 1 3.52 8.13 -31.81
CA MET A 1 3.96 7.88 -30.40
C MET A 1 3.15 8.68 -29.40
N GLN A 2 3.02 10.00 -29.54
CA GLN A 2 2.28 10.88 -28.61
C GLN A 2 0.78 10.55 -28.54
N GLU A 3 0.12 10.23 -29.65
CA GLU A 3 -1.29 9.83 -29.70
C GLU A 3 -1.56 8.53 -28.92
N ASN A 4 -0.68 7.52 -29.00
CA ASN A 4 -0.84 6.28 -28.24
C ASN A 4 -0.68 6.53 -26.73
N LEU A 5 0.20 7.44 -26.33
CA LEU A 5 0.36 7.81 -24.92
C LEU A 5 -0.92 8.47 -24.35
N ILE A 6 -1.57 9.32 -25.13
CA ILE A 6 -2.86 9.95 -24.75
C ILE A 6 -3.90 8.85 -24.54
N LYS A 7 -4.07 7.94 -25.51
CA LYS A 7 -5.03 6.83 -25.42
C LYS A 7 -4.81 5.96 -24.18
N VAL A 8 -3.55 5.67 -23.82
CA VAL A 8 -3.22 4.90 -22.62
C VAL A 8 -3.58 5.67 -21.35
N LYS A 9 -3.26 6.96 -21.27
CA LYS A 9 -3.64 7.80 -20.13
C LYS A 9 -5.15 7.87 -19.94
N ASP A 10 -5.89 8.10 -21.01
CA ASP A 10 -7.34 8.13 -20.99
C ASP A 10 -7.93 6.79 -20.55
N TYR A 11 -7.37 5.69 -21.06
CA TYR A 11 -7.78 4.35 -20.64
C TYR A 11 -7.58 4.16 -19.14
N ILE A 12 -6.40 4.48 -18.59
CA ILE A 12 -6.10 4.36 -17.16
C ILE A 12 -7.11 5.19 -16.35
N LYS A 13 -7.23 6.47 -16.66
CA LYS A 13 -8.12 7.39 -15.97
C LYS A 13 -9.58 6.92 -15.94
N ASN A 14 -10.07 6.38 -17.04
CA ASN A 14 -11.47 5.93 -17.16
C ASN A 14 -11.70 4.55 -16.52
N ASN A 15 -10.64 3.83 -16.11
CA ASN A 15 -10.76 2.48 -15.55
C ASN A 15 -10.43 2.36 -14.04
N TRP A 16 -10.10 3.45 -13.35
CA TRP A 16 -9.86 3.41 -11.90
C TRP A 16 -11.02 2.78 -11.12
N THR A 17 -12.27 3.05 -11.51
CA THR A 17 -13.45 2.49 -10.85
C THR A 17 -13.50 0.97 -10.85
N ARG A 18 -12.82 0.31 -11.79
CA ARG A 18 -12.73 -1.15 -11.87
C ARG A 18 -11.72 -1.74 -10.87
N THR A 19 -10.79 -0.93 -10.38
CA THR A 19 -9.77 -1.35 -9.41
C THR A 19 -10.13 -0.96 -7.98
N ILE A 20 -11.13 -0.09 -7.78
CA ILE A 20 -11.58 0.31 -6.45
C ILE A 20 -12.32 -0.84 -5.78
N ARG A 21 -11.87 -1.22 -4.59
CA ARG A 21 -12.52 -2.20 -3.71
C ARG A 21 -13.13 -1.48 -2.52
N LYS A 22 -14.44 -1.66 -2.36
CA LYS A 22 -15.16 -1.09 -1.22
C LYS A 22 -14.83 -1.84 0.06
N LYS A 23 -14.84 -1.16 1.19
CA LYS A 23 -14.55 -1.72 2.52
C LYS A 23 -15.43 -2.92 2.94
N ASP A 24 -16.51 -3.17 2.24
CA ASP A 24 -17.41 -4.33 2.41
C ASP A 24 -17.32 -5.34 1.26
N TYR A 25 -16.40 -5.10 0.32
CA TYR A 25 -16.15 -6.01 -0.80
C TYR A 25 -15.60 -7.34 -0.31
N LYS A 26 -16.39 -8.42 -0.42
CA LYS A 26 -16.09 -9.78 0.11
C LYS A 26 -15.73 -9.75 1.61
N LYS A 27 -16.72 -9.93 2.47
CA LYS A 27 -16.64 -9.78 3.95
C LYS A 27 -15.35 -10.26 4.63
N ASP A 28 -14.73 -11.34 4.12
CA ASP A 28 -13.55 -11.97 4.71
C ASP A 28 -12.21 -11.38 4.19
N PHE A 29 -12.26 -10.47 3.21
CA PHE A 29 -11.07 -9.96 2.53
C PHE A 29 -10.97 -8.43 2.54
N THR A 30 -11.89 -7.75 3.20
CA THR A 30 -11.94 -6.29 3.21
C THR A 30 -10.92 -5.68 4.15
N MET A 31 -10.41 -4.53 3.75
CA MET A 31 -9.65 -3.64 4.61
C MET A 31 -10.60 -2.63 5.28
N PRO A 32 -10.17 -1.89 6.31
CA PRO A 32 -11.00 -0.87 6.97
C PRO A 32 -11.49 0.26 6.06
N TYR A 33 -10.76 0.55 4.99
CA TYR A 33 -11.07 1.62 4.04
C TYR A 33 -11.29 1.07 2.63
N ASP A 34 -11.86 1.89 1.75
CA ASP A 34 -11.91 1.59 0.31
C ASP A 34 -10.50 1.71 -0.26
N TYR A 35 -10.02 0.72 -0.98
CA TYR A 35 -8.67 0.69 -1.52
C TYR A 35 -8.63 0.42 -3.03
N ILE A 36 -7.47 0.58 -3.64
CA ILE A 36 -7.24 0.25 -5.04
C ILE A 36 -6.40 -1.03 -5.12
N SER A 37 -6.95 -2.04 -5.80
CA SER A 37 -6.24 -3.30 -6.07
C SER A 37 -5.35 -3.17 -7.30
N PRO A 38 -4.27 -3.97 -7.43
CA PRO A 38 -3.40 -3.96 -8.59
C PRO A 38 -4.10 -4.31 -9.91
N CYS A 39 -5.12 -5.17 -9.85
CA CYS A 39 -5.87 -5.61 -11.02
C CYS A 39 -7.34 -5.22 -10.94
N ALA A 40 -7.91 -4.90 -12.10
CA ALA A 40 -9.35 -4.63 -12.22
C ALA A 40 -10.19 -5.87 -12.01
N ASP A 41 -9.75 -6.98 -12.55
CA ASP A 41 -10.43 -8.28 -12.55
C ASP A 41 -9.43 -9.41 -12.28
N GLY A 42 -9.91 -10.58 -11.84
CA GLY A 42 -9.10 -11.78 -11.70
C GLY A 42 -8.56 -12.00 -10.28
N HIS A 43 -7.26 -12.29 -10.15
CA HIS A 43 -6.70 -12.87 -8.93
C HIS A 43 -6.10 -11.87 -7.93
N LEU A 44 -5.61 -10.71 -8.38
CA LEU A 44 -4.95 -9.72 -7.54
C LEU A 44 -5.93 -8.61 -7.15
N THR A 45 -6.95 -8.97 -6.37
CA THR A 45 -8.01 -8.05 -5.96
C THR A 45 -7.87 -7.56 -4.51
N GLU A 46 -6.93 -8.09 -3.77
CA GLU A 46 -6.56 -7.65 -2.43
C GLU A 46 -5.64 -6.42 -2.47
N LEU A 47 -5.31 -5.87 -1.30
CA LEU A 47 -4.32 -4.81 -1.17
C LEU A 47 -2.91 -5.42 -1.15
N TYR A 48 -2.07 -5.08 -2.11
CA TYR A 48 -0.69 -5.52 -2.21
C TYR A 48 0.28 -4.39 -1.87
N TYR A 49 1.32 -4.67 -1.08
CA TYR A 49 2.13 -3.65 -0.45
C TYR A 49 2.87 -2.75 -1.45
N TRP A 50 3.86 -3.26 -2.17
CA TRP A 50 4.69 -2.41 -3.03
C TRP A 50 3.94 -1.93 -4.27
N ASP A 51 2.97 -2.71 -4.77
CA ASP A 51 2.07 -2.33 -5.87
C ASP A 51 1.32 -1.05 -5.54
N THR A 52 0.90 -0.92 -4.28
CA THR A 52 0.19 0.25 -3.77
C THR A 52 1.02 1.54 -3.88
N TYR A 53 2.34 1.48 -3.72
CA TYR A 53 3.19 2.64 -3.92
C TYR A 53 3.10 3.19 -5.35
N PHE A 54 3.22 2.31 -6.35
CA PHE A 54 3.12 2.71 -7.76
C PHE A 54 1.71 3.14 -8.13
N THR A 55 0.70 2.45 -7.61
CA THR A 55 -0.71 2.82 -7.75
C THR A 55 -0.96 4.23 -7.21
N ASN A 56 -0.45 4.57 -6.03
CA ASN A 56 -0.59 5.90 -5.43
C ASN A 56 0.02 7.00 -6.30
N LYS A 57 1.13 6.75 -7.00
CA LYS A 57 1.68 7.71 -7.97
C LYS A 57 0.69 8.02 -9.10
N GLY A 58 -0.01 6.98 -9.60
CA GLY A 58 -1.02 7.14 -10.64
C GLY A 58 -2.26 7.90 -10.16
N VAL A 59 -2.81 7.54 -8.99
CA VAL A 59 -4.02 8.17 -8.45
C VAL A 59 -3.80 9.63 -8.09
N TYR A 60 -2.58 10.03 -7.70
CA TYR A 60 -2.24 11.45 -7.50
C TYR A 60 -2.27 12.25 -8.80
N ILE A 61 -1.93 11.65 -9.94
CA ILE A 61 -2.00 12.30 -11.25
C ILE A 61 -3.45 12.55 -11.66
N ASP A 62 -4.35 11.64 -11.30
CA ASP A 62 -5.76 11.68 -11.67
C ASP A 62 -6.67 12.34 -10.61
N ASN A 63 -6.09 12.98 -9.59
CA ASN A 63 -6.78 13.69 -8.49
C ASN A 63 -7.70 12.77 -7.68
N LEU A 64 -7.20 11.58 -7.33
CA LEU A 64 -7.88 10.58 -6.52
C LEU A 64 -7.19 10.40 -5.14
N GLU A 65 -6.70 11.50 -4.55
CA GLU A 65 -5.87 11.53 -3.33
C GLU A 65 -6.52 10.81 -2.14
N ASN A 66 -7.84 10.82 -2.08
CA ASN A 66 -8.58 10.11 -1.01
C ASN A 66 -8.28 8.60 -1.02
N TYR A 67 -8.13 7.99 -2.19
CA TYR A 67 -7.77 6.58 -2.29
C TYR A 67 -6.30 6.33 -1.93
N ALA A 68 -5.40 7.27 -2.26
CA ALA A 68 -4.01 7.18 -1.82
C ALA A 68 -3.91 7.21 -0.29
N LEU A 69 -4.65 8.09 0.37
CA LEU A 69 -4.74 8.13 1.83
C LEU A 69 -5.33 6.82 2.40
N ASN A 70 -6.44 6.35 1.85
CA ASN A 70 -7.07 5.11 2.27
C ASN A 70 -6.11 3.91 2.17
N ASN A 71 -5.39 3.79 1.05
CA ASN A 71 -4.39 2.75 0.84
C ASN A 71 -3.30 2.81 1.93
N ILE A 72 -2.82 4.00 2.30
CA ILE A 72 -1.82 4.18 3.37
C ILE A 72 -2.41 3.75 4.72
N LEU A 73 -3.63 4.18 5.05
CA LEU A 73 -4.30 3.84 6.31
C LEU A 73 -4.53 2.33 6.43
N ASP A 74 -4.84 1.66 5.35
CA ASP A 74 -5.00 0.20 5.31
C ASP A 74 -3.67 -0.53 5.51
N LEU A 75 -2.57 -0.06 4.91
CA LEU A 75 -1.24 -0.61 5.18
C LEU A 75 -0.79 -0.36 6.63
N GLN A 76 -1.11 0.81 7.19
CA GLN A 76 -0.87 1.11 8.60
C GLN A 76 -1.71 0.23 9.53
N TYR A 77 -2.96 -0.06 9.16
CA TYR A 77 -3.79 -1.03 9.88
C TYR A 77 -3.15 -2.42 9.86
N ALA A 78 -2.68 -2.88 8.70
CA ALA A 78 -2.00 -4.17 8.59
C ALA A 78 -0.74 -4.22 9.46
N LEU A 79 0.08 -3.17 9.44
CA LEU A 79 1.26 -3.05 10.29
C LEU A 79 0.92 -3.09 11.79
N LYS A 80 -0.15 -2.41 12.22
CA LYS A 80 -0.64 -2.47 13.60
C LYS A 80 -1.06 -3.88 14.00
N LYS A 81 -1.81 -4.55 13.13
CA LYS A 81 -2.43 -5.83 13.40
C LYS A 81 -1.44 -7.00 13.33
N PHE A 82 -0.58 -7.02 12.33
CA PHE A 82 0.29 -8.15 12.03
C PHE A 82 1.75 -7.94 12.50
N GLY A 83 2.13 -6.74 12.91
CA GLY A 83 3.50 -6.42 13.33
C GLY A 83 4.47 -6.10 12.20
N CYS A 84 4.09 -6.34 10.96
CA CYS A 84 4.78 -5.95 9.73
C CYS A 84 3.75 -5.59 8.65
N VAL A 85 4.20 -5.01 7.54
CA VAL A 85 3.36 -4.87 6.35
C VAL A 85 3.57 -6.10 5.48
N PRO A 86 2.57 -6.97 5.35
CA PRO A 86 2.70 -8.19 4.53
C PRO A 86 2.61 -7.86 3.04
N ASN A 87 3.04 -8.81 2.20
CA ASN A 87 2.92 -8.69 0.74
C ASN A 87 1.47 -8.43 0.32
N MET A 88 0.55 -9.27 0.84
CA MET A 88 -0.87 -9.15 0.56
C MET A 88 -1.63 -9.00 1.87
N CYS A 89 -2.46 -7.96 1.94
CA CYS A 89 -3.20 -7.58 3.13
C CYS A 89 -4.68 -7.90 2.99
N ARG A 90 -5.22 -8.55 4.02
CA ARG A 90 -6.65 -8.77 4.23
C ARG A 90 -6.99 -8.37 5.66
N LYS A 91 -8.26 -8.10 5.92
CA LYS A 91 -8.73 -7.79 7.28
C LYS A 91 -8.40 -8.90 8.29
N ASP A 92 -8.63 -10.14 7.91
CA ASP A 92 -8.50 -11.30 8.80
C ASP A 92 -7.36 -12.26 8.39
N GLY A 93 -6.48 -11.84 7.49
CA GLY A 93 -5.35 -12.65 7.06
C GLY A 93 -4.32 -11.85 6.26
N ALA A 94 -3.20 -12.48 6.00
CA ALA A 94 -2.09 -11.87 5.29
C ALA A 94 -1.24 -12.93 4.60
N GLU A 95 -0.54 -12.53 3.55
CA GLU A 95 0.55 -13.30 2.97
C GLU A 95 1.86 -12.57 3.31
N TYR A 96 2.75 -13.23 4.04
CA TYR A 96 3.85 -12.61 4.78
C TYR A 96 5.18 -12.55 4.04
N SER A 97 5.24 -12.89 2.76
CA SER A 97 6.45 -12.67 1.98
C SER A 97 6.88 -11.21 2.05
N SER A 98 8.16 -10.98 2.28
CA SER A 98 8.71 -9.63 2.38
C SER A 98 8.61 -8.90 1.05
N GLN A 99 8.22 -7.64 1.10
CA GLN A 99 8.20 -6.72 -0.03
C GLN A 99 9.05 -5.47 0.28
N PRO A 100 9.50 -4.71 -0.71
CA PRO A 100 10.19 -3.46 -0.44
C PRO A 100 9.41 -2.56 0.52
N PRO A 101 10.02 -2.05 1.60
CA PRO A 101 9.35 -1.25 2.62
C PRO A 101 9.10 0.18 2.12
N LEU A 102 8.05 0.37 1.34
CA LEU A 102 7.74 1.64 0.66
C LEU A 102 6.70 2.51 1.41
N LEU A 103 6.21 2.08 2.58
CA LEU A 103 5.19 2.82 3.33
C LEU A 103 5.66 4.23 3.69
N PHE A 104 6.94 4.39 4.07
CA PHE A 104 7.50 5.70 4.41
C PHE A 104 7.48 6.66 3.22
N LEU A 105 7.70 6.19 1.99
CA LEU A 105 7.59 7.00 0.78
C LEU A 105 6.14 7.41 0.50
N MET A 106 5.19 6.51 0.72
CA MET A 106 3.76 6.82 0.55
C MET A 106 3.30 7.87 1.56
N VAL A 107 3.71 7.75 2.82
CA VAL A 107 3.43 8.74 3.87
C VAL A 107 4.05 10.09 3.53
N ASN A 108 5.31 10.10 3.07
CA ASN A 108 5.98 11.33 2.65
C ASN A 108 5.27 11.98 1.46
N ASP A 109 4.91 11.22 0.43
CA ASP A 109 4.21 11.74 -0.75
C ASP A 109 2.87 12.39 -0.36
N TYR A 110 2.10 11.74 0.52
CA TYR A 110 0.85 12.30 1.02
C TYR A 110 1.09 13.59 1.82
N TYR A 111 2.06 13.57 2.74
CA TYR A 111 2.42 14.75 3.53
C TYR A 111 2.88 15.93 2.65
N GLN A 112 3.68 15.68 1.61
CA GLN A 112 4.11 16.74 0.70
C GLN A 112 2.95 17.44 0.00
N LYS A 113 1.85 16.73 -0.24
CA LYS A 113 0.63 17.27 -0.86
C LYS A 113 -0.30 17.92 0.16
N SER A 114 -0.62 17.24 1.23
CA SER A 114 -1.61 17.65 2.23
C SER A 114 -1.10 18.68 3.23
N LYS A 115 0.21 18.62 3.55
CA LYS A 115 0.85 19.33 4.68
C LYS A 115 0.22 19.02 6.03
N ASP A 116 -0.45 17.87 6.15
CA ASP A 116 -1.09 17.40 7.37
C ASP A 116 -0.03 16.89 8.36
N VAL A 117 0.29 17.75 9.33
CA VAL A 117 1.32 17.47 10.35
C VAL A 117 0.80 16.43 11.37
N GLU A 118 -0.48 16.42 11.67
CA GLU A 118 -1.04 15.45 12.63
C GLU A 118 -1.00 14.04 12.04
N PHE A 119 -1.40 13.88 10.77
CA PHE A 119 -1.22 12.62 10.05
C PHE A 119 0.24 12.15 10.05
N LEU A 120 1.19 13.07 9.81
CA LEU A 120 2.62 12.72 9.82
C LEU A 120 3.09 12.23 11.19
N LYS A 121 2.68 12.89 12.28
CA LYS A 121 3.00 12.49 13.66
C LYS A 121 2.43 11.10 14.00
N GLU A 122 1.17 10.85 13.65
CA GLU A 122 0.52 9.55 13.86
C GLU A 122 1.22 8.45 13.06
N SER A 123 1.59 8.75 11.82
CA SER A 123 2.30 7.81 10.94
C SER A 123 3.71 7.50 11.42
N TYR A 124 4.40 8.45 12.05
CA TYR A 124 5.81 8.31 12.45
C TYR A 124 6.03 7.09 13.35
N THR A 125 5.21 6.91 14.37
CA THR A 125 5.30 5.74 15.28
C THR A 125 5.15 4.40 14.54
N LEU A 126 4.35 4.38 13.49
CA LEU A 126 4.15 3.18 12.67
C LEU A 126 5.33 2.94 11.72
N LEU A 127 5.87 4.00 11.14
CA LEU A 127 7.08 3.91 10.31
C LEU A 127 8.28 3.43 11.15
N GLU A 128 8.41 3.90 12.39
CA GLU A 128 9.43 3.42 13.32
C GLU A 128 9.22 1.92 13.64
N LYS A 129 7.97 1.46 13.80
CA LYS A 129 7.65 0.05 13.99
C LYS A 129 8.06 -0.80 12.78
N GLU A 130 7.78 -0.34 11.56
CA GLU A 130 8.20 -1.04 10.34
C GLU A 130 9.73 -1.06 10.22
N TYR A 131 10.40 0.07 10.47
CA TYR A 131 11.86 0.14 10.50
C TYR A 131 12.45 -0.88 11.48
N ASN A 132 11.94 -0.93 12.71
CA ASN A 132 12.40 -1.86 13.73
C ASN A 132 12.16 -3.32 13.33
N PHE A 133 11.05 -3.65 12.68
CA PHE A 133 10.82 -4.98 12.11
C PHE A 133 11.93 -5.35 11.12
N TRP A 134 12.28 -4.48 10.19
CA TRP A 134 13.35 -4.72 9.23
C TRP A 134 14.73 -4.84 9.88
N MET A 135 15.00 -4.02 10.91
CA MET A 135 16.29 -4.02 11.61
C MET A 135 16.44 -5.14 12.66
N THR A 136 15.39 -5.89 12.95
CA THR A 136 15.43 -6.98 13.93
C THR A 136 15.02 -8.34 13.35
N LYS A 137 14.03 -8.39 12.50
CA LYS A 137 13.44 -9.62 11.94
C LYS A 137 13.92 -9.96 10.54
N ARG A 138 14.54 -9.00 9.86
CA ARG A 138 15.02 -9.13 8.49
C ARG A 138 16.50 -8.79 8.36
N VAL A 139 17.27 -9.08 9.40
CA VAL A 139 18.73 -8.90 9.43
C VAL A 139 19.39 -10.26 9.52
N SER A 140 20.32 -10.55 8.63
CA SER A 140 21.16 -11.74 8.64
C SER A 140 22.39 -11.54 9.53
N ASN A 141 23.10 -12.64 9.82
CA ASN A 141 24.27 -12.62 10.72
C ASN A 141 25.41 -11.67 10.27
N ASN A 142 25.44 -11.30 8.99
CA ASN A 142 26.41 -10.34 8.45
C ASN A 142 25.95 -8.87 8.56
N GLY A 143 24.79 -8.60 9.19
CA GLY A 143 24.24 -7.27 9.40
C GLY A 143 23.46 -6.69 8.20
N LEU A 144 23.29 -7.45 7.12
CA LEU A 144 22.51 -7.01 5.96
C LEU A 144 21.05 -7.43 6.09
N ASN A 145 20.14 -6.60 5.60
CA ASN A 145 18.74 -6.97 5.49
C ASN A 145 18.53 -7.98 4.36
N HIS A 146 17.55 -8.85 4.53
CA HIS A 146 17.18 -9.84 3.54
C HIS A 146 15.65 -9.98 3.42
N TYR A 147 15.20 -10.38 2.26
CA TYR A 147 13.80 -10.78 2.05
C TYR A 147 13.57 -12.19 2.57
N CYS A 148 12.35 -12.44 3.06
CA CYS A 148 11.94 -13.75 3.57
C CYS A 148 10.50 -14.03 3.15
N THR A 149 10.21 -15.32 2.94
CA THR A 149 8.85 -15.78 2.60
C THR A 149 8.02 -16.15 3.84
N ASN A 150 8.65 -16.21 5.03
CA ASN A 150 7.99 -16.58 6.28
C ASN A 150 7.84 -15.38 7.21
N HIS A 151 6.90 -15.51 8.14
CA HIS A 151 6.62 -14.50 9.16
C HIS A 151 7.69 -14.45 10.28
N ASP A 152 8.50 -15.46 10.41
CA ASP A 152 9.46 -15.69 11.51
C ASP A 152 10.60 -14.65 11.55
#